data_13f175af0be49837876ca68f0605c390
#
_entry.id   13f175af0be49837876ca68f0605c390
#
_cell.length_a   1.000
_cell.length_b   1.000
_cell.length_c   1.000
_cell.angle_alpha   90.00
_cell.angle_beta   90.00
_cell.angle_gamma   90.00
#
_symmetry.space_group_name_H-M   'P 1'
#
loop_
_entity.id
_entity.type
_entity.pdbx_description
1 polymer ?
#
loop_
_entity_poly.entity_id
_entity_poly.type
_entity_poly.pdbx_seq_one_letter_code
_entity_poly.pdbx_strand_id
1 'polypeptide(L)'
;MFSKSKVKKVDFVTLSKFYGKYKEALQLELINSPAGLSRHICEPALNRPGLAIAGFYSYFANKRIQVFGSAELAYLQKLPEGMRKSRIQRMFRCEVPGIVFSRDQDPPQEIVELADEAGVCVFRTSLVTMKFVNSATIILENEFAES
;
A
#
# COMPACT_ATOMS: atom_id res chain seq x y z
N MET A 1 5.54 -39.50 -1.40
CA MET A 1 5.77 -38.18 -1.38
C MET A 1 4.55 -37.39 -1.52
N PHE A 2 4.34 -36.44 -0.66
CA PHE A 2 3.28 -35.68 -0.86
C PHE A 2 3.57 -34.66 -1.79
N SER A 3 2.63 -34.25 -2.42
CA SER A 3 2.79 -33.33 -3.47
C SER A 3 2.56 -31.92 -3.04
N LYS A 4 3.52 -31.05 -3.29
CA LYS A 4 3.32 -29.66 -3.08
C LYS A 4 2.31 -29.08 -4.03
N SER A 5 2.00 -29.77 -5.10
CA SER A 5 1.05 -29.27 -6.07
C SER A 5 -0.36 -29.23 -5.54
N LYS A 6 -0.61 -29.85 -4.38
CA LYS A 6 -1.94 -29.74 -3.79
C LYS A 6 -2.17 -28.41 -3.08
N VAL A 7 -1.09 -27.67 -2.81
CA VAL A 7 -1.22 -26.36 -2.24
C VAL A 7 -1.20 -25.37 -3.37
N LYS A 8 -2.32 -24.75 -3.64
CA LYS A 8 -2.40 -23.75 -4.69
C LYS A 8 -2.15 -22.39 -4.11
N LYS A 9 -1.45 -21.58 -4.85
CA LYS A 9 -1.30 -20.17 -4.53
C LYS A 9 -1.99 -19.37 -5.60
N VAL A 10 -2.67 -18.32 -5.19
CA VAL A 10 -3.27 -17.43 -6.16
C VAL A 10 -2.20 -16.48 -6.65
N ASP A 11 -2.37 -15.96 -7.86
CA ASP A 11 -1.41 -15.03 -8.45
C ASP A 11 -1.57 -13.63 -7.92
N PHE A 12 -2.76 -13.28 -7.46
CA PHE A 12 -3.02 -11.95 -6.94
C PHE A 12 -4.27 -11.98 -6.05
N VAL A 13 -4.39 -10.93 -5.25
CA VAL A 13 -5.59 -10.64 -4.48
C VAL A 13 -6.00 -9.23 -4.88
N THR A 14 -7.27 -8.99 -5.19
CA THR A 14 -7.69 -7.64 -5.54
C THR A 14 -7.70 -6.76 -4.30
N LEU A 15 -7.42 -5.48 -4.51
CA LEU A 15 -7.47 -4.52 -3.41
C LEU A 15 -8.88 -4.45 -2.83
N SER A 16 -9.90 -4.59 -3.69
CA SER A 16 -11.30 -4.63 -3.27
C SER A 16 -11.58 -5.75 -2.28
N LYS A 17 -11.09 -6.96 -2.58
CA LYS A 17 -11.28 -8.10 -1.69
C LYS A 17 -10.56 -7.89 -0.37
N PHE A 18 -9.32 -7.43 -0.44
CA PHE A 18 -8.52 -7.17 0.75
C PHE A 18 -9.22 -6.16 1.65
N TYR A 19 -9.61 -5.02 1.08
CA TYR A 19 -10.27 -3.98 1.84
C TYR A 19 -11.63 -4.44 2.38
N GLY A 20 -12.46 -5.01 1.51
CA GLY A 20 -13.81 -5.42 1.91
C GLY A 20 -13.82 -6.46 3.00
N LYS A 21 -12.89 -7.41 2.96
CA LYS A 21 -12.86 -8.50 3.91
C LYS A 21 -12.18 -8.15 5.22
N TYR A 22 -11.17 -7.26 5.18
CA TYR A 22 -10.31 -7.04 6.34
C TYR A 22 -10.31 -5.61 6.88
N LYS A 23 -11.15 -4.73 6.35
CA LYS A 23 -11.12 -3.32 6.77
C LYS A 23 -11.37 -3.14 8.27
N GLU A 24 -12.19 -3.98 8.87
CA GLU A 24 -12.45 -3.84 10.31
C GLU A 24 -11.29 -4.36 11.13
N ALA A 25 -10.77 -5.53 10.78
CA ALA A 25 -9.65 -6.10 11.50
C ALA A 25 -8.40 -5.20 11.42
N LEU A 26 -8.19 -4.56 10.29
CA LEU A 26 -7.04 -3.70 10.06
C LEU A 26 -7.34 -2.22 10.32
N GLN A 27 -8.56 -1.90 10.74
CA GLN A 27 -8.99 -0.53 11.00
C GLN A 27 -8.68 0.38 9.81
N LEU A 28 -8.97 -0.11 8.61
CA LEU A 28 -8.73 0.62 7.37
C LEU A 28 -9.92 1.45 6.98
N GLU A 29 -9.64 2.66 6.52
CA GLU A 29 -10.63 3.57 5.98
C GLU A 29 -10.16 4.05 4.62
N LEU A 30 -11.00 3.91 3.59
CA LEU A 30 -10.68 4.44 2.27
C LEU A 30 -10.93 5.94 2.27
N ILE A 31 -9.92 6.71 1.89
CA ILE A 31 -9.96 8.17 1.99
C ILE A 31 -10.39 8.84 0.69
N ASN A 32 -10.11 8.21 -0.46
CA ASN A 32 -10.37 8.84 -1.75
C ASN A 32 -11.24 7.97 -2.65
N SER A 33 -11.20 8.22 -3.96
CA SER A 33 -12.02 7.51 -4.93
C SER A 33 -11.81 6.00 -4.90
N PRO A 34 -12.88 5.20 -5.04
CA PRO A 34 -12.74 3.74 -5.08
C PRO A 34 -12.26 3.22 -6.43
N ALA A 35 -11.94 4.09 -7.37
CA ALA A 35 -11.59 3.65 -8.73
C ALA A 35 -10.42 2.66 -8.76
N GLY A 36 -9.47 2.76 -7.82
CA GLY A 36 -8.33 1.87 -7.80
C GLY A 36 -8.55 0.54 -7.09
N LEU A 37 -9.75 0.28 -6.59
CA LEU A 37 -10.00 -0.97 -5.84
C LEU A 37 -9.90 -2.23 -6.70
N SER A 38 -9.95 -2.09 -8.02
CA SER A 38 -9.80 -3.24 -8.92
C SER A 38 -8.34 -3.66 -9.12
N ARG A 39 -7.39 -2.88 -8.61
CA ARG A 39 -5.98 -3.21 -8.77
C ARG A 39 -5.62 -4.49 -8.03
N HIS A 40 -4.55 -5.12 -8.48
CA HIS A 40 -4.09 -6.40 -7.96
C HIS A 40 -2.94 -6.22 -6.99
N ILE A 41 -3.02 -6.93 -5.86
CA ILE A 41 -1.89 -7.09 -4.95
C ILE A 41 -1.23 -8.39 -5.39
N CYS A 42 0.02 -8.33 -5.83
CA CYS A 42 0.68 -9.48 -6.42
C CYS A 42 1.70 -10.15 -5.52
N GLU A 43 1.95 -9.58 -4.35
CA GLU A 43 2.89 -10.15 -3.38
C GLU A 43 2.30 -10.07 -1.98
N PRO A 44 2.45 -11.13 -1.18
CA PRO A 44 1.89 -11.13 0.18
C PRO A 44 2.82 -10.42 1.17
N ALA A 45 3.17 -9.20 0.86
CA ALA A 45 4.08 -8.39 1.67
C ALA A 45 3.75 -6.92 1.46
N LEU A 46 4.17 -6.09 2.39
CA LEU A 46 3.99 -4.66 2.33
C LEU A 46 5.35 -4.00 2.14
N ASN A 47 5.37 -2.75 1.73
CA ASN A 47 6.62 -2.02 1.55
C ASN A 47 6.54 -0.65 2.19
N ARG A 48 7.63 -0.24 2.84
CA ARG A 48 7.79 1.13 3.32
C ARG A 48 8.66 1.86 2.29
N PRO A 49 8.12 2.89 1.62
CA PRO A 49 8.78 3.43 0.44
C PRO A 49 9.80 4.53 0.71
N GLY A 50 10.51 4.46 1.84
CA GLY A 50 11.45 5.51 2.22
C GLY A 50 12.50 5.80 1.16
N LEU A 51 13.11 4.75 0.60
CA LEU A 51 14.13 4.96 -0.42
C LEU A 51 13.55 5.53 -1.71
N ALA A 52 12.35 5.07 -2.09
CA ALA A 52 11.70 5.56 -3.30
C ALA A 52 11.38 7.04 -3.19
N ILE A 53 10.79 7.48 -2.09
CA ILE A 53 10.48 8.90 -1.93
C ILE A 53 11.73 9.75 -1.76
N ALA A 54 12.86 9.14 -1.41
CA ALA A 54 14.16 9.81 -1.42
C ALA A 54 14.79 9.87 -2.81
N GLY A 55 14.13 9.26 -3.80
CA GLY A 55 14.59 9.31 -5.18
C GLY A 55 15.30 8.06 -5.67
N PHE A 56 15.45 7.05 -4.81
CA PHE A 56 16.14 5.82 -5.18
C PHE A 56 15.10 4.75 -5.52
N TYR A 57 14.93 4.47 -6.81
CA TYR A 57 13.92 3.54 -7.27
C TYR A 57 14.46 2.19 -7.71
N SER A 58 15.76 1.97 -7.68
CA SER A 58 16.33 0.65 -7.94
C SER A 58 15.78 -0.33 -6.92
N TYR A 59 15.25 -1.45 -7.39
CA TYR A 59 14.66 -2.48 -6.53
C TYR A 59 13.41 -2.00 -5.76
N PHE A 60 12.72 -0.97 -6.27
CA PHE A 60 11.48 -0.53 -5.62
C PHE A 60 10.43 -1.65 -5.67
N ALA A 61 9.91 -2.03 -4.50
CA ALA A 61 8.92 -3.09 -4.39
C ALA A 61 7.53 -2.57 -4.76
N ASN A 62 7.34 -2.25 -6.02
CA ASN A 62 6.13 -1.57 -6.50
C ASN A 62 4.88 -2.46 -6.50
N LYS A 63 5.04 -3.79 -6.46
CA LYS A 63 3.89 -4.70 -6.48
C LYS A 63 3.22 -4.86 -5.13
N ARG A 64 3.74 -4.20 -4.12
CA ARG A 64 3.22 -4.27 -2.75
C ARG A 64 2.44 -3.03 -2.40
N ILE A 65 1.49 -3.16 -1.49
CA ILE A 65 0.86 -2.00 -0.87
C ILE A 65 1.96 -1.20 -0.17
N GLN A 66 1.98 0.11 -0.38
CA GLN A 66 2.99 1.00 0.21
C GLN A 66 2.46 1.58 1.51
N VAL A 67 3.26 1.50 2.56
CA VAL A 67 2.85 1.96 3.89
C VAL A 67 3.66 3.18 4.29
N PHE A 68 2.97 4.29 4.55
CA PHE A 68 3.57 5.54 4.98
C PHE A 68 3.38 5.67 6.49
N GLY A 69 4.48 5.54 7.23
CA GLY A 69 4.49 5.81 8.65
C GLY A 69 4.93 7.23 8.92
N SER A 70 5.21 7.53 10.19
CA SER A 70 5.62 8.88 10.60
C SER A 70 6.90 9.33 9.91
N ALA A 71 7.85 8.41 9.72
CA ALA A 71 9.13 8.77 9.12
C ALA A 71 8.97 9.20 7.66
N GLU A 72 8.19 8.44 6.89
CA GLU A 72 7.95 8.78 5.49
C GLU A 72 7.23 10.12 5.36
N LEU A 73 6.21 10.33 6.17
CA LEU A 73 5.45 11.58 6.08
C LEU A 73 6.29 12.76 6.51
N ALA A 74 7.07 12.63 7.58
CA ALA A 74 7.96 13.70 8.04
C ALA A 74 8.98 14.05 6.96
N TYR A 75 9.52 13.04 6.28
CA TYR A 75 10.49 13.28 5.21
C TYR A 75 9.83 14.06 4.06
N LEU A 76 8.65 13.63 3.63
CA LEU A 76 7.95 14.31 2.53
C LEU A 76 7.65 15.76 2.88
N GLN A 77 7.26 16.04 4.11
CA GLN A 77 6.93 17.39 4.52
C GLN A 77 8.13 18.33 4.51
N LYS A 78 9.35 17.79 4.57
CA LYS A 78 10.57 18.60 4.51
C LYS A 78 11.01 18.90 3.08
N LEU A 79 10.46 18.21 2.10
CA LEU A 79 10.83 18.45 0.71
C LEU A 79 10.13 19.70 0.18
N PRO A 80 10.78 20.44 -0.73
CA PRO A 80 10.10 21.52 -1.45
C PRO A 80 8.89 20.94 -2.19
N GLU A 81 7.84 21.74 -2.32
CA GLU A 81 6.57 21.28 -2.88
C GLU A 81 6.74 20.60 -4.25
N GLY A 82 7.48 21.23 -5.15
CA GLY A 82 7.67 20.66 -6.49
C GLY A 82 8.35 19.31 -6.48
N MET A 83 9.36 19.15 -5.60
CA MET A 83 10.08 17.89 -5.47
C MET A 83 9.20 16.84 -4.84
N ARG A 84 8.43 17.20 -3.81
CA ARG A 84 7.51 16.28 -3.15
C ARG A 84 6.50 15.75 -4.14
N LYS A 85 5.90 16.64 -4.93
CA LYS A 85 4.93 16.26 -5.95
C LYS A 85 5.55 15.31 -6.98
N SER A 86 6.74 15.64 -7.45
CA SER A 86 7.45 14.84 -8.46
C SER A 86 7.74 13.43 -7.95
N ARG A 87 8.19 13.31 -6.69
CA ARG A 87 8.51 12.02 -6.11
C ARG A 87 7.27 11.15 -5.97
N ILE A 88 6.17 11.72 -5.53
CA ILE A 88 4.91 10.98 -5.37
C ILE A 88 4.36 10.58 -6.73
N GLN A 89 4.39 11.46 -7.73
CA GLN A 89 3.93 11.12 -9.06
C GLN A 89 4.74 9.97 -9.65
N ARG A 90 6.05 9.98 -9.43
CA ARG A 90 6.89 8.91 -9.92
C ARG A 90 6.52 7.56 -9.29
N MET A 91 6.24 7.57 -7.99
CA MET A 91 5.79 6.35 -7.31
C MET A 91 4.51 5.82 -7.92
N PHE A 92 3.54 6.70 -8.18
CA PHE A 92 2.26 6.27 -8.74
C PHE A 92 2.42 5.74 -10.16
N ARG A 93 3.39 6.25 -10.93
CA ARG A 93 3.67 5.71 -12.27
C ARG A 93 4.25 4.30 -12.22
N CYS A 94 4.74 3.87 -11.07
CA CYS A 94 5.19 2.49 -10.89
C CYS A 94 4.03 1.52 -10.66
N GLU A 95 2.79 2.00 -10.69
CA GLU A 95 1.58 1.18 -10.62
C GLU A 95 1.45 0.40 -9.31
N VAL A 96 1.69 1.10 -8.20
CA VAL A 96 1.51 0.48 -6.88
C VAL A 96 0.04 0.10 -6.68
N PRO A 97 -0.26 -0.97 -5.92
CA PRO A 97 -1.65 -1.38 -5.69
C PRO A 97 -2.46 -0.36 -4.91
N GLY A 98 -1.83 0.31 -3.96
CA GLY A 98 -2.48 1.30 -3.12
C GLY A 98 -1.51 1.78 -2.06
N ILE A 99 -1.89 2.81 -1.33
CA ILE A 99 -1.06 3.33 -0.25
C ILE A 99 -1.87 3.45 1.03
N VAL A 100 -1.20 3.27 2.17
CA VAL A 100 -1.81 3.30 3.49
C VAL A 100 -1.01 4.24 4.38
N PHE A 101 -1.71 5.15 5.05
CA PHE A 101 -1.10 5.98 6.08
C PHE A 101 -1.45 5.39 7.44
N SER A 102 -0.45 5.06 8.24
CA SER A 102 -0.64 4.43 9.54
C SER A 102 -0.71 5.46 10.66
N ARG A 103 -0.93 4.97 11.90
CA ARG A 103 -0.94 5.78 13.12
C ARG A 103 -1.98 6.90 13.09
N ASP A 104 -3.08 6.64 12.39
CA ASP A 104 -4.20 7.58 12.28
C ASP A 104 -3.78 8.92 11.68
N GLN A 105 -2.71 8.95 10.89
CA GLN A 105 -2.25 10.16 10.24
C GLN A 105 -3.16 10.54 9.09
N ASP A 106 -3.48 11.82 8.98
CA ASP A 106 -4.26 12.29 7.86
C ASP A 106 -3.36 12.37 6.62
N PRO A 107 -3.75 11.73 5.52
CA PRO A 107 -2.99 11.86 4.28
C PRO A 107 -3.01 13.32 3.82
N PRO A 108 -1.86 13.87 3.42
CA PRO A 108 -1.84 15.23 2.87
C PRO A 108 -2.76 15.35 1.67
N GLN A 109 -3.52 16.44 1.61
CA GLN A 109 -4.48 16.65 0.52
C GLN A 109 -3.81 16.59 -0.84
N GLU A 110 -2.60 17.11 -0.95
CA GLU A 110 -1.82 17.05 -2.18
C GLU A 110 -1.63 15.61 -2.67
N ILE A 111 -1.32 14.71 -1.75
CA ILE A 111 -1.12 13.30 -2.11
C ILE A 111 -2.44 12.65 -2.51
N VAL A 112 -3.53 12.99 -1.81
CA VAL A 112 -4.85 12.45 -2.13
C VAL A 112 -5.25 12.87 -3.55
N GLU A 113 -5.00 14.13 -3.92
CA GLU A 113 -5.33 14.61 -5.25
C GLU A 113 -4.51 13.92 -6.33
N LEU A 114 -3.20 13.77 -6.09
CA LEU A 114 -2.34 13.07 -7.02
C LEU A 114 -2.75 11.60 -7.18
N ALA A 115 -3.16 10.99 -6.07
CA ALA A 115 -3.61 9.60 -6.09
C ALA A 115 -4.90 9.46 -6.91
N ASP A 116 -5.84 10.39 -6.75
CA ASP A 116 -7.06 10.36 -7.55
C ASP A 116 -6.75 10.47 -9.04
N GLU A 117 -5.83 11.36 -9.41
CA GLU A 117 -5.43 11.50 -10.81
C GLU A 117 -4.82 10.23 -11.37
N ALA A 118 -4.09 9.48 -10.52
CA ALA A 118 -3.40 8.26 -10.94
C ALA A 118 -4.27 7.01 -10.79
N GLY A 119 -5.45 7.12 -10.21
CA GLY A 119 -6.30 5.97 -9.96
C GLY A 119 -5.78 5.08 -8.84
N VAL A 120 -5.14 5.67 -7.83
CA VAL A 120 -4.56 4.94 -6.69
C VAL A 120 -5.42 5.17 -5.45
N CYS A 121 -5.75 4.09 -4.75
CA CYS A 121 -6.50 4.21 -3.50
C CYS A 121 -5.59 4.60 -2.36
N VAL A 122 -6.07 5.52 -1.53
CA VAL A 122 -5.40 5.97 -0.31
C VAL A 122 -6.23 5.51 0.87
N PHE A 123 -5.59 4.82 1.79
CA PHE A 123 -6.25 4.36 3.02
C PHE A 123 -5.58 4.97 4.24
N ARG A 124 -6.32 5.00 5.33
CA ARG A 124 -5.79 5.36 6.64
C ARG A 124 -6.09 4.23 7.60
N THR A 125 -5.17 3.93 8.50
CA THR A 125 -5.43 3.00 9.60
C THR A 125 -5.01 3.64 10.92
N SER A 126 -5.79 3.37 11.97
CA SER A 126 -5.44 3.84 13.30
C SER A 126 -4.35 3.00 13.94
N LEU A 127 -4.04 1.83 13.38
CA LEU A 127 -2.99 0.97 13.93
C LEU A 127 -1.62 1.62 13.78
N VAL A 128 -0.74 1.37 14.77
CA VAL A 128 0.66 1.78 14.62
C VAL A 128 1.28 0.97 13.49
N THR A 129 2.31 1.53 12.87
CA THR A 129 2.85 1.01 11.61
C THR A 129 3.24 -0.46 11.70
N MET A 130 4.00 -0.84 12.73
CA MET A 130 4.44 -2.23 12.87
C MET A 130 3.26 -3.18 13.04
N LYS A 131 2.26 -2.78 13.80
CA LYS A 131 1.10 -3.63 14.00
C LYS A 131 0.34 -3.82 12.70
N PHE A 132 0.15 -2.74 11.94
CA PHE A 132 -0.52 -2.84 10.65
C PHE A 132 0.26 -3.77 9.71
N VAL A 133 1.56 -3.54 9.59
CA VAL A 133 2.40 -4.33 8.68
C VAL A 133 2.37 -5.80 9.06
N ASN A 134 2.53 -6.11 10.35
CA ASN A 134 2.53 -7.51 10.79
C ASN A 134 1.18 -8.17 10.54
N SER A 135 0.10 -7.52 10.91
CA SER A 135 -1.24 -8.09 10.74
C SER A 135 -1.60 -8.26 9.27
N ALA A 136 -1.33 -7.25 8.46
CA ALA A 136 -1.63 -7.32 7.03
C ALA A 136 -0.79 -8.36 6.31
N THR A 137 0.46 -8.54 6.73
CA THR A 137 1.33 -9.56 6.13
C THR A 137 0.76 -10.96 6.36
N ILE A 138 0.35 -11.25 7.59
CA ILE A 138 -0.24 -12.56 7.92
C ILE A 138 -1.52 -12.77 7.11
N ILE A 139 -2.35 -11.75 7.04
CA ILE A 139 -3.60 -11.81 6.27
C ILE A 139 -3.32 -12.10 4.80
N LEU A 140 -2.37 -11.38 4.20
CA LEU A 140 -2.05 -11.57 2.80
C LEU A 140 -1.44 -12.95 2.55
N GLU A 141 -0.56 -13.41 3.43
CA GLU A 141 -0.01 -14.75 3.29
C GLU A 141 -1.10 -15.80 3.28
N ASN A 142 -2.10 -15.64 4.14
CA ASN A 142 -3.21 -16.59 4.17
C ASN A 142 -4.08 -16.49 2.92
N GLU A 143 -4.31 -15.29 2.40
CA GLU A 143 -5.10 -15.12 1.18
C GLU A 143 -4.39 -15.65 -0.05
N PHE A 144 -3.05 -15.59 -0.08
CA PHE A 144 -2.30 -16.11 -1.22
C PHE A 144 -2.14 -17.63 -1.14
N ALA A 145 -2.16 -18.21 0.04
CA ALA A 145 -2.02 -19.66 0.21
C ALA A 145 -3.40 -20.28 0.24
N GLU A 146 -3.81 -20.86 -0.90
CA GLU A 146 -5.10 -21.46 -1.02
C GLU A 146 -4.95 -22.93 -1.29
N SER A 147 -5.68 -23.75 -0.60
CA SER A 147 -5.57 -25.21 -0.77
C SER A 147 -6.87 -25.82 -1.23
#